data_800e19b09228ac409edc3016906ca51f
#
_entry.id   800e19b09228ac409edc3016906ca51f
#
_cell.length_a   1.000
_cell.length_b   1.000
_cell.length_c   1.000
_cell.angle_alpha   90.00
_cell.angle_beta   90.00
_cell.angle_gamma   90.00
#
_symmetry.space_group_name_H-M   'P 1'
#
loop_
_entity.id
_entity.type
_entity.pdbx_description
1 polymer ?
#
loop_
_entity_poly.entity_id
_entity_poly.type
_entity_poly.pdbx_seq_one_letter_code
_entity_poly.pdbx_strand_id
1 'polypeptide(L)'
;NDAYPLCEHCSHYEVTGLTGDEVYNNMRSNAPIVDGQPMAGVTRFSWSYQVANCSKMQEAQISTGIVTSMPHWVDFERGSSSLKEEWVKFYNALLDHENGHSEALVDLTDDNEAIVLNSSGCETANEQIHVNHSNYRDKNLQYDADTDHGRTQGADASILLGK
;
A
#
# COMPACT_ATOMS: atom_id res chain seq x y z
N ASN A 1 12.51 -16.28 -19.80
CA ASN A 1 11.27 -16.32 -18.98
C ASN A 1 11.08 -14.97 -18.35
N ASP A 2 10.42 -14.08 -19.08
CA ASP A 2 10.36 -12.65 -18.75
C ASP A 2 9.05 -12.30 -18.05
N ALA A 3 8.69 -13.08 -17.04
CA ALA A 3 7.65 -12.68 -16.12
C ALA A 3 8.11 -11.39 -15.43
N TYR A 4 7.26 -10.35 -15.42
CA TYR A 4 7.56 -9.16 -14.63
C TYR A 4 7.72 -9.55 -13.15
N PRO A 5 8.53 -8.83 -12.36
CA PRO A 5 8.79 -9.18 -10.97
C PRO A 5 7.55 -8.91 -10.12
N LEU A 6 6.65 -9.89 -10.08
CA LEU A 6 5.46 -9.83 -9.25
C LEU A 6 5.85 -9.74 -7.77
N CYS A 7 5.26 -8.81 -7.04
CA CYS A 7 5.50 -8.65 -5.61
C CYS A 7 5.07 -9.91 -4.84
N GLU A 8 6.02 -10.66 -4.29
CA GLU A 8 5.73 -11.93 -3.59
C GLU A 8 4.98 -11.74 -2.26
N HIS A 9 5.16 -10.60 -1.61
CA HIS A 9 4.56 -10.28 -0.31
C HIS A 9 3.27 -9.47 -0.39
N CYS A 10 2.81 -9.19 -1.61
CA CYS A 10 1.60 -8.41 -1.84
C CYS A 10 0.36 -9.32 -1.93
N SER A 11 -0.79 -8.76 -1.58
CA SER A 11 -2.07 -9.26 -2.04
C SER A 11 -2.30 -8.81 -3.48
N HIS A 12 -2.97 -9.62 -4.30
CA HIS A 12 -3.18 -9.33 -5.70
C HIS A 12 -4.65 -9.40 -6.08
N TYR A 13 -5.07 -8.50 -6.97
CA TYR A 13 -6.32 -8.63 -7.71
C TYR A 13 -6.01 -8.88 -9.18
N GLU A 14 -6.83 -9.71 -9.84
CA GLU A 14 -6.60 -10.10 -11.22
C GLU A 14 -6.95 -8.99 -12.19
N VAL A 15 -6.12 -8.84 -13.23
CA VAL A 15 -6.33 -7.97 -14.38
C VAL A 15 -6.20 -8.82 -15.63
N THR A 16 -7.20 -8.73 -16.53
CA THR A 16 -7.24 -9.45 -17.79
C THR A 16 -7.24 -8.50 -18.97
N GLY A 17 -6.88 -9.01 -20.14
CA GLY A 17 -6.90 -8.29 -21.41
C GLY A 17 -5.65 -8.51 -22.23
N LEU A 18 -5.76 -8.28 -23.55
CA LEU A 18 -4.67 -8.44 -24.52
C LEU A 18 -4.27 -7.11 -25.18
N THR A 19 -5.06 -6.06 -24.99
CA THR A 19 -4.74 -4.69 -25.40
C THR A 19 -4.61 -3.80 -24.20
N GLY A 20 -3.90 -2.69 -24.35
CA GLY A 20 -3.73 -1.73 -23.26
C GLY A 20 -5.05 -1.15 -22.76
N ASP A 21 -5.99 -0.92 -23.66
CA ASP A 21 -7.32 -0.43 -23.29
C ASP A 21 -8.11 -1.46 -22.46
N GLU A 22 -8.05 -2.73 -22.84
CA GLU A 22 -8.68 -3.81 -22.07
C GLU A 22 -8.06 -3.94 -20.68
N VAL A 23 -6.73 -3.98 -20.60
CA VAL A 23 -5.99 -4.09 -19.34
C VAL A 23 -6.29 -2.89 -18.44
N TYR A 24 -6.25 -1.67 -18.98
CA TYR A 24 -6.56 -0.45 -18.24
C TYR A 24 -7.98 -0.46 -17.65
N ASN A 25 -8.98 -0.77 -18.49
CA ASN A 25 -10.38 -0.79 -18.07
C ASN A 25 -10.66 -1.92 -17.07
N ASN A 26 -10.10 -3.11 -17.29
CA ASN A 26 -10.27 -4.24 -16.37
C ASN A 26 -9.60 -3.96 -15.01
N MET A 27 -8.42 -3.36 -15.02
CA MET A 27 -7.74 -2.94 -13.80
C MET A 27 -8.60 -1.97 -12.98
N ARG A 28 -9.17 -0.94 -13.62
CA ARG A 28 -10.05 0.02 -12.93
C ARG A 28 -11.31 -0.62 -12.37
N SER A 29 -11.85 -1.62 -13.06
CA SER A 29 -13.06 -2.33 -12.62
C SER A 29 -12.80 -3.25 -11.42
N ASN A 30 -11.61 -3.81 -11.31
CA ASN A 30 -11.24 -4.79 -10.29
C ASN A 30 -10.40 -4.21 -9.15
N ALA A 31 -9.89 -2.99 -9.32
CA ALA A 31 -9.06 -2.32 -8.31
C ALA A 31 -9.80 -2.09 -7.00
N PRO A 32 -9.08 -2.12 -5.85
CA PRO A 32 -9.64 -1.71 -4.58
C PRO A 32 -10.22 -0.30 -4.65
N ILE A 33 -11.35 -0.09 -3.99
CA ILE A 33 -11.99 1.22 -3.89
C ILE A 33 -11.56 1.89 -2.58
N VAL A 34 -11.01 3.08 -2.68
CA VAL A 34 -10.64 3.92 -1.55
C VAL A 34 -11.31 5.29 -1.73
N ASP A 35 -12.09 5.71 -0.74
CA ASP A 35 -12.86 6.97 -0.79
C ASP A 35 -13.68 7.13 -2.08
N GLY A 36 -14.28 6.01 -2.53
CA GLY A 36 -15.13 5.98 -3.73
C GLY A 36 -14.36 5.97 -5.06
N GLN A 37 -13.04 5.89 -5.04
CA GLN A 37 -12.20 5.86 -6.24
C GLN A 37 -11.45 4.53 -6.37
N PRO A 38 -11.32 3.97 -7.61
CA PRO A 38 -10.47 2.81 -7.84
C PRO A 38 -8.99 3.22 -7.76
N MET A 39 -8.24 2.51 -6.92
CA MET A 39 -6.80 2.72 -6.72
C MET A 39 -6.03 1.50 -7.21
N ALA A 40 -5.11 1.70 -8.16
CA ALA A 40 -4.34 0.60 -8.76
C ALA A 40 -3.51 -0.16 -7.71
N GLY A 41 -2.90 0.55 -6.77
CA GLY A 41 -2.23 -0.02 -5.62
C GLY A 41 -2.78 0.57 -4.33
N VAL A 42 -2.76 -0.18 -3.25
CA VAL A 42 -3.20 0.28 -1.92
C VAL A 42 -2.37 -0.41 -0.85
N THR A 43 -1.86 0.37 0.10
CA THR A 43 -1.21 -0.14 1.30
C THR A 43 -2.09 0.12 2.51
N ARG A 44 -2.41 -0.94 3.26
CA ARG A 44 -3.24 -0.90 4.47
C ARG A 44 -2.47 -1.47 5.64
N PHE A 45 -2.82 -1.03 6.84
CA PHE A 45 -2.25 -1.59 8.05
C PHE A 45 -3.32 -1.87 9.10
N SER A 46 -2.98 -2.78 10.02
CA SER A 46 -3.70 -3.03 11.25
C SER A 46 -2.76 -2.87 12.43
N TRP A 47 -3.26 -2.33 13.51
CA TRP A 47 -2.53 -2.13 14.75
C TRP A 47 -3.45 -2.37 15.93
N SER A 48 -2.98 -3.14 16.89
CA SER A 48 -3.65 -3.27 18.20
C SER A 48 -2.66 -3.71 19.27
N TYR A 49 -2.99 -3.47 20.54
CA TYR A 49 -2.27 -4.06 21.65
C TYR A 49 -3.26 -4.56 22.70
N GLN A 50 -2.82 -5.52 23.49
CA GLN A 50 -3.54 -6.04 24.64
C GLN A 50 -2.62 -6.09 25.84
N VAL A 51 -3.12 -5.67 26.99
CA VAL A 51 -2.42 -5.77 28.26
C VAL A 51 -3.44 -6.15 29.36
N ALA A 52 -3.08 -7.13 30.18
CA ALA A 52 -3.97 -7.58 31.26
C ALA A 52 -4.13 -6.54 32.38
N ASN A 53 -3.12 -5.70 32.59
CA ASN A 53 -3.11 -4.66 33.62
C ASN A 53 -2.43 -3.40 33.08
N CYS A 54 -3.17 -2.30 33.05
CA CYS A 54 -2.66 -1.02 32.56
C CYS A 54 -1.52 -0.40 33.39
N SER A 55 -1.24 -0.95 34.57
CA SER A 55 -0.04 -0.57 35.35
C SER A 55 1.22 -1.34 34.93
N LYS A 56 1.09 -2.30 34.03
CA LYS A 56 2.16 -3.17 33.53
C LYS A 56 2.27 -3.12 32.02
N MET A 57 2.38 -1.93 31.45
CA MET A 57 2.40 -1.71 30.00
C MET A 57 3.53 -2.45 29.29
N GLN A 58 4.65 -2.69 29.98
CA GLN A 58 5.77 -3.47 29.43
C GLN A 58 5.43 -4.94 29.14
N GLU A 59 4.30 -5.44 29.68
CA GLU A 59 3.79 -6.80 29.40
C GLU A 59 2.80 -6.84 28.23
N ALA A 60 2.56 -5.72 27.55
CA ALA A 60 1.61 -5.64 26.45
C ALA A 60 2.02 -6.54 25.27
N GLN A 61 1.03 -7.18 24.66
CA GLN A 61 1.18 -7.92 23.41
C GLN A 61 0.68 -7.05 22.26
N ILE A 62 1.50 -6.93 21.23
CA ILE A 62 1.25 -6.07 20.08
C ILE A 62 0.98 -6.92 18.85
N SER A 63 -0.09 -6.57 18.14
CA SER A 63 -0.43 -7.13 16.83
C SER A 63 -0.36 -6.03 15.78
N THR A 64 0.35 -6.29 14.70
CA THR A 64 0.49 -5.37 13.57
C THR A 64 0.50 -6.14 12.26
N GLY A 65 0.03 -5.52 11.21
CA GLY A 65 0.08 -6.06 9.86
C GLY A 65 0.07 -4.93 8.83
N ILE A 66 0.89 -5.08 7.80
CA ILE A 66 0.95 -4.17 6.65
C ILE A 66 0.71 -5.02 5.42
N VAL A 67 -0.29 -4.65 4.62
CA VAL A 67 -0.67 -5.36 3.40
C VAL A 67 -0.73 -4.39 2.23
N THR A 68 0.02 -4.68 1.19
CA THR A 68 -0.03 -3.97 -0.08
C THR A 68 -0.82 -4.79 -1.09
N SER A 69 -1.84 -4.20 -1.70
CA SER A 69 -2.62 -4.79 -2.80
C SER A 69 -2.11 -4.25 -4.13
N MET A 70 -1.75 -5.14 -5.05
CA MET A 70 -1.18 -4.83 -6.35
C MET A 70 -1.95 -5.54 -7.47
N PRO A 71 -1.98 -5.01 -8.69
CA PRO A 71 -2.59 -5.69 -9.83
C PRO A 71 -1.73 -6.87 -10.30
N HIS A 72 -2.37 -7.97 -10.69
CA HIS A 72 -1.73 -9.10 -11.35
C HIS A 72 -2.31 -9.26 -12.75
N TRP A 73 -1.57 -8.91 -13.79
CA TRP A 73 -1.99 -9.10 -15.18
C TRP A 73 -1.77 -10.56 -15.59
N VAL A 74 -2.86 -11.32 -15.56
CA VAL A 74 -2.80 -12.78 -15.77
C VAL A 74 -2.52 -13.18 -17.21
N ASP A 75 -2.83 -12.30 -18.17
CA ASP A 75 -2.57 -12.52 -19.60
C ASP A 75 -1.20 -12.00 -20.08
N PHE A 76 -0.31 -11.64 -19.17
CA PHE A 76 0.98 -10.99 -19.46
C PHE A 76 1.76 -11.69 -20.57
N GLU A 77 1.89 -13.03 -20.50
CA GLU A 77 2.66 -13.80 -21.48
C GLU A 77 2.07 -13.71 -22.90
N ARG A 78 0.77 -13.43 -23.02
CA ARG A 78 0.05 -13.31 -24.30
C ARG A 78 0.04 -11.88 -24.82
N GLY A 79 0.45 -10.91 -24.05
CA GLY A 79 0.49 -9.51 -24.42
C GLY A 79 1.54 -9.20 -25.48
N SER A 80 1.36 -8.09 -26.20
CA SER A 80 2.37 -7.58 -27.13
C SER A 80 3.62 -7.13 -26.37
N SER A 81 4.77 -7.13 -27.05
CA SER A 81 6.03 -6.66 -26.46
C SER A 81 5.93 -5.21 -25.93
N SER A 82 5.27 -4.34 -26.69
CA SER A 82 5.05 -2.94 -26.31
C SER A 82 4.20 -2.83 -25.04
N LEU A 83 3.09 -3.58 -24.95
CA LEU A 83 2.24 -3.56 -23.78
C LEU A 83 2.94 -4.14 -22.54
N LYS A 84 3.68 -5.23 -22.71
CA LYS A 84 4.49 -5.81 -21.62
C LYS A 84 5.51 -4.83 -21.06
N GLU A 85 6.20 -4.11 -21.95
CA GLU A 85 7.20 -3.12 -21.54
C GLU A 85 6.57 -1.98 -20.72
N GLU A 86 5.44 -1.43 -21.20
CA GLU A 86 4.74 -0.35 -20.48
C GLU A 86 4.13 -0.85 -19.17
N TRP A 87 3.61 -2.07 -19.12
CA TRP A 87 3.12 -2.67 -17.89
C TRP A 87 4.21 -2.80 -16.84
N VAL A 88 5.39 -3.29 -17.21
CA VAL A 88 6.51 -3.44 -16.26
C VAL A 88 6.94 -2.10 -15.70
N LYS A 89 7.03 -1.05 -16.53
CA LYS A 89 7.34 0.31 -16.07
C LYS A 89 6.30 0.82 -15.07
N PHE A 90 5.02 0.70 -15.44
CA PHE A 90 3.91 1.10 -14.59
C PHE A 90 3.90 0.32 -13.26
N TYR A 91 4.01 -1.00 -13.32
CA TYR A 91 3.97 -1.87 -12.14
C TYR A 91 5.09 -1.56 -11.16
N ASN A 92 6.33 -1.43 -11.65
CA ASN A 92 7.47 -1.10 -10.81
C ASN A 92 7.33 0.26 -10.14
N ALA A 93 6.88 1.28 -10.88
CA ALA A 93 6.64 2.61 -10.33
C ALA A 93 5.53 2.60 -9.27
N LEU A 94 4.47 1.83 -9.50
CA LEU A 94 3.38 1.64 -8.54
C LEU A 94 3.88 0.96 -7.27
N LEU A 95 4.68 -0.10 -7.41
CA LEU A 95 5.26 -0.80 -6.26
C LEU A 95 6.19 0.10 -5.45
N ASP A 96 7.02 0.91 -6.11
CA ASP A 96 7.87 1.89 -5.44
C ASP A 96 7.06 2.93 -4.65
N HIS A 97 5.94 3.39 -5.22
CA HIS A 97 5.02 4.29 -4.53
C HIS A 97 4.43 3.64 -3.27
N GLU A 98 3.90 2.42 -3.40
CA GLU A 98 3.33 1.68 -2.27
C GLU A 98 4.38 1.33 -1.20
N ASN A 99 5.62 1.06 -1.60
CA ASN A 99 6.72 0.86 -0.67
C ASN A 99 6.99 2.11 0.18
N GLY A 100 6.82 3.30 -0.36
CA GLY A 100 6.90 4.55 0.41
C GLY A 100 5.86 4.62 1.53
N HIS A 101 4.62 4.19 1.26
CA HIS A 101 3.59 4.05 2.29
C HIS A 101 3.96 2.97 3.32
N SER A 102 4.46 1.83 2.87
CA SER A 102 4.84 0.72 3.75
C SER A 102 5.97 1.09 4.71
N GLU A 103 6.99 1.80 4.24
CA GLU A 103 8.10 2.28 5.07
C GLU A 103 7.61 3.23 6.18
N ALA A 104 6.73 4.17 5.82
CA ALA A 104 6.13 5.07 6.79
C ALA A 104 5.27 4.34 7.83
N LEU A 105 4.59 3.25 7.43
CA LEU A 105 3.81 2.41 8.35
C LEU A 105 4.68 1.57 9.26
N VAL A 106 5.83 1.08 8.80
CA VAL A 106 6.81 0.40 9.66
C VAL A 106 7.27 1.36 10.76
N ASP A 107 7.66 2.58 10.41
CA ASP A 107 8.05 3.60 11.38
C ASP A 107 6.92 3.91 12.37
N LEU A 108 5.68 4.04 11.90
CA LEU A 108 4.51 4.26 12.75
C LEU A 108 4.30 3.11 13.74
N THR A 109 4.40 1.87 13.30
CA THR A 109 4.18 0.70 14.16
C THR A 109 5.30 0.54 15.17
N ASP A 110 6.54 0.81 14.81
CA ASP A 110 7.69 0.80 15.72
C ASP A 110 7.55 1.91 16.80
N ASP A 111 7.15 3.10 16.41
CA ASP A 111 6.87 4.20 17.34
C ASP A 111 5.72 3.87 18.29
N ASN A 112 4.64 3.29 17.79
CA ASN A 112 3.51 2.86 18.60
C ASN A 112 3.90 1.77 19.60
N GLU A 113 4.73 0.81 19.20
CA GLU A 113 5.25 -0.21 20.11
C GLU A 113 6.05 0.42 21.25
N ALA A 114 6.96 1.33 20.93
CA ALA A 114 7.73 2.06 21.93
C ALA A 114 6.83 2.88 22.88
N ILE A 115 5.82 3.55 22.36
CA ILE A 115 4.82 4.29 23.16
C ILE A 115 4.13 3.36 24.14
N VAL A 116 3.63 2.21 23.71
CA VAL A 116 2.93 1.25 24.57
C VAL A 116 3.84 0.74 25.66
N LEU A 117 5.01 0.21 25.31
CA LEU A 117 5.93 -0.45 26.24
C LEU A 117 6.54 0.51 27.27
N ASN A 118 6.63 1.80 26.96
CA ASN A 118 7.20 2.81 27.84
C ASN A 118 6.15 3.71 28.53
N SER A 119 4.87 3.48 28.29
CA SER A 119 3.78 4.29 28.84
C SER A 119 3.54 3.98 30.31
N SER A 120 3.06 4.98 31.05
CA SER A 120 2.64 4.84 32.45
C SER A 120 1.28 4.16 32.64
N GLY A 121 0.50 4.04 31.56
CA GLY A 121 -0.82 3.41 31.58
C GLY A 121 -1.51 3.42 30.21
N CYS A 122 -2.64 2.72 30.12
CA CYS A 122 -3.40 2.56 28.87
C CYS A 122 -3.92 3.90 28.34
N GLU A 123 -4.43 4.78 29.18
CA GLU A 123 -4.98 6.07 28.75
C GLU A 123 -3.90 6.93 28.09
N THR A 124 -2.75 7.09 28.76
CA THR A 124 -1.61 7.83 28.20
C THR A 124 -1.10 7.22 26.90
N ALA A 125 -0.99 5.90 26.83
CA ALA A 125 -0.59 5.21 25.61
C ALA A 125 -1.57 5.50 24.46
N ASN A 126 -2.87 5.38 24.70
CA ASN A 126 -3.90 5.60 23.70
C ASN A 126 -3.91 7.06 23.19
N GLU A 127 -3.72 8.03 24.06
CA GLU A 127 -3.61 9.44 23.66
C GLU A 127 -2.41 9.68 22.74
N GLN A 128 -1.24 9.16 23.11
CA GLN A 128 -0.03 9.29 22.30
C GLN A 128 -0.12 8.57 20.96
N ILE A 129 -0.70 7.37 20.94
CA ILE A 129 -0.96 6.61 19.71
C ILE A 129 -1.90 7.39 18.79
N HIS A 130 -2.95 7.99 19.34
CA HIS A 130 -3.90 8.81 18.57
C HIS A 130 -3.20 9.98 17.88
N VAL A 131 -2.34 10.70 18.61
CA VAL A 131 -1.53 11.80 18.04
C VAL A 131 -0.58 11.28 16.95
N ASN A 132 0.08 10.15 17.19
CA ASN A 132 1.02 9.55 16.26
C ASN A 132 0.32 9.12 14.96
N HIS A 133 -0.86 8.51 15.06
CA HIS A 133 -1.68 8.16 13.89
C HIS A 133 -2.16 9.39 13.10
N SER A 134 -2.53 10.46 13.80
CA SER A 134 -2.93 11.72 13.16
C SER A 134 -1.77 12.33 12.37
N ASN A 135 -0.59 12.37 12.96
CA ASN A 135 0.62 12.86 12.29
C ASN A 135 1.00 11.99 11.07
N TYR A 136 0.88 10.67 11.19
CA TYR A 136 1.10 9.76 10.08
C TYR A 136 0.10 10.05 8.94
N ARG A 137 -1.19 10.20 9.27
CA ARG A 137 -2.24 10.49 8.28
C ARG A 137 -1.89 11.75 7.48
N ASP A 138 -1.49 12.82 8.15
CA ASP A 138 -1.14 14.08 7.49
C ASP A 138 0.05 13.91 6.56
N LYS A 139 1.10 13.20 7.00
CA LYS A 139 2.27 12.89 6.18
C LYS A 139 1.92 12.02 4.98
N ASN A 140 1.06 11.03 5.18
CA ASN A 140 0.61 10.12 4.14
C ASN A 140 -0.20 10.85 3.05
N LEU A 141 -1.09 11.74 3.44
CA LEU A 141 -1.84 12.60 2.53
C LEU A 141 -0.92 13.55 1.77
N GLN A 142 0.11 14.08 2.43
CA GLN A 142 1.10 14.94 1.79
C GLN A 142 1.94 14.16 0.77
N TYR A 143 2.35 12.95 1.10
CA TYR A 143 3.08 12.07 0.16
C TYR A 143 2.26 11.78 -1.10
N ASP A 144 0.97 11.44 -0.94
CA ASP A 144 0.07 11.25 -2.07
C ASP A 144 -0.11 12.53 -2.89
N ALA A 145 -0.25 13.67 -2.24
CA ALA A 145 -0.36 14.96 -2.94
C ALA A 145 0.91 15.32 -3.69
N ASP A 146 2.09 15.16 -3.08
CA ASP A 146 3.38 15.48 -3.67
C ASP A 146 3.72 14.58 -4.87
N THR A 147 3.26 13.33 -4.84
CA THR A 147 3.50 12.35 -5.90
C THR A 147 2.34 12.24 -6.90
N ASP A 148 1.25 12.98 -6.69
CA ASP A 148 -0.01 12.83 -7.43
C ASP A 148 -0.42 11.34 -7.46
N HIS A 149 -0.53 10.73 -6.27
CA HIS A 149 -0.79 9.30 -6.08
C HIS A 149 0.16 8.38 -6.88
N GLY A 150 1.43 8.75 -6.91
CA GLY A 150 2.49 8.01 -7.59
C GLY A 150 2.67 8.35 -9.07
N ARG A 151 1.81 9.17 -9.67
CA ARG A 151 1.92 9.52 -11.11
C ARG A 151 3.24 10.21 -11.43
N THR A 152 3.73 11.10 -10.58
CA THR A 152 5.03 11.77 -10.77
C THR A 152 6.21 10.82 -10.65
N GLN A 153 6.00 9.65 -10.05
CA GLN A 153 6.98 8.56 -9.96
C GLN A 153 6.90 7.58 -11.14
N GLY A 154 5.92 7.75 -12.03
CA GLY A 154 5.69 6.88 -13.18
C GLY A 154 4.54 5.87 -13.01
N ALA A 155 3.84 5.89 -11.88
CA ALA A 155 2.67 5.03 -11.62
C ALA A 155 1.41 5.61 -12.30
N ASP A 156 1.50 5.87 -13.58
CA ASP A 156 0.40 6.39 -14.42
C ASP A 156 -0.07 5.29 -15.37
N ALA A 157 -1.22 4.69 -15.04
CA ALA A 157 -1.80 3.61 -15.84
C ALA A 157 -2.21 4.06 -17.26
N SER A 158 -2.36 5.35 -17.50
CA SER A 158 -2.73 5.87 -18.84
C SER A 158 -1.68 5.55 -19.91
N ILE A 159 -0.43 5.23 -19.52
CA ILE A 159 0.61 4.77 -20.46
C ILE A 159 0.25 3.47 -21.18
N LEU A 160 -0.67 2.68 -20.64
CA LEU A 160 -1.15 1.43 -21.23
C LEU A 160 -2.10 1.68 -22.41
N LEU A 161 -2.78 2.83 -22.42
CA LEU A 161 -3.78 3.15 -23.44
C LEU A 161 -3.15 3.21 -24.84
N GLY A 162 -3.83 2.61 -25.80
CA GLY A 162 -3.39 2.57 -27.20
C GLY A 162 -2.25 1.58 -27.50
N LYS A 163 -1.91 0.68 -26.58
CA LYS A 163 -0.86 -0.34 -26.76
C LYS A 163 -1.43 -1.71 -27.14
#